data_c1b2a01b669526ebdda7b663dfcd2861
#
_entry.id   c1b2a01b669526ebdda7b663dfcd2861
#
_cell.length_a   1.000
_cell.length_b   1.000
_cell.length_c   1.000
_cell.angle_alpha   90.00
_cell.angle_beta   90.00
_cell.angle_gamma   90.00
#
_symmetry.space_group_name_H-M   'P 1'
#
loop_
_entity.id
_entity.type
_entity.pdbx_description
1 polymer ?
#
loop_
_entity_poly.entity_id
_entity_poly.type
_entity_poly.pdbx_seq_one_letter_code
_entity_poly.pdbx_strand_id
1 'polypeptide(L)'
;MIELIGKRTENAKTFDLGKGKFRQEICIGVVHYKDDYSDKTEQFKDIDLTWKDNKITKAPYTLERIGNKIIVFDKKTGQTGTIELTDIGATTLSAASFDSVKTAEVVKDVDVEIIPAPDSIRFQTVIKDPTALAELKYNVTGDIPIKYSAVDADGDAVPLITSLEKGVLTESVDAKSFTSAKSDKTAIKYPIKIDPTLTVQGSGADCHVYQALPTTNLSTETAVALYNYAGYVQRTIIKMSLSSLPAGSSISSSTLSLYYYVYTGTNPNGKPITVYKVRRADWVEAEATWNIYKTGSNWGTAGCANTSTDIDTSKTTSANYPASYGWIAFDVKGITEDAQSNSLDFNVRLSQELTNVVTRFYSKEYAGDTSLRLKLVIEYTEATGSLPPFMHYYQKIMR
;
A
#
# COMPACT_ATOMS: atom_id res chain seq x y z
N MET A 1 5.54 -13.70 -24.82
CA MET A 1 5.97 -12.90 -23.65
C MET A 1 6.56 -13.89 -22.65
N ILE A 2 7.83 -13.69 -22.26
CA ILE A 2 8.58 -14.58 -21.36
C ILE A 2 9.11 -13.74 -20.22
N GLU A 3 8.86 -14.14 -18.97
CA GLU A 3 9.42 -13.46 -17.81
C GLU A 3 10.93 -13.67 -17.72
N LEU A 4 11.68 -12.60 -17.51
CA LEU A 4 13.12 -12.60 -17.31
C LEU A 4 13.45 -12.69 -15.81
N ILE A 5 13.55 -13.91 -15.27
CA ILE A 5 13.75 -14.16 -13.84
C ILE A 5 14.98 -13.41 -13.29
N GLY A 6 16.08 -13.33 -14.05
CA GLY A 6 17.27 -12.59 -13.67
C GLY A 6 17.12 -11.07 -13.63
N LYS A 7 15.99 -10.53 -14.11
CA LYS A 7 15.63 -9.10 -14.04
C LYS A 7 14.53 -8.80 -13.00
N ARG A 8 14.17 -9.78 -12.19
CA ARG A 8 13.25 -9.56 -11.06
C ARG A 8 13.86 -8.58 -10.07
N THR A 9 13.01 -7.73 -9.52
CA THR A 9 13.34 -6.94 -8.33
C THR A 9 12.32 -7.25 -7.23
N GLU A 10 12.48 -6.69 -6.07
CA GLU A 10 11.57 -6.87 -4.94
C GLU A 10 10.10 -6.58 -5.31
N ASN A 11 9.88 -5.58 -6.17
CA ASN A 11 8.55 -5.09 -6.54
C ASN A 11 8.24 -5.11 -8.04
N ALA A 12 9.13 -5.65 -8.89
CA ALA A 12 8.91 -5.61 -10.33
C ALA A 12 9.25 -6.93 -11.03
N LYS A 13 8.45 -7.23 -12.07
CA LYS A 13 8.65 -8.28 -13.06
C LYS A 13 9.01 -7.65 -14.40
N THR A 14 9.95 -8.24 -15.13
CA THR A 14 10.31 -7.83 -16.48
C THR A 14 10.06 -8.97 -17.46
N PHE A 15 9.41 -8.66 -18.56
CA PHE A 15 9.07 -9.63 -19.62
C PHE A 15 9.73 -9.22 -20.92
N ASP A 16 10.25 -10.22 -21.65
CA ASP A 16 10.69 -10.07 -23.05
C ASP A 16 9.48 -10.20 -24.00
N LEU A 17 9.25 -9.16 -24.80
CA LEU A 17 8.21 -9.11 -25.83
C LEU A 17 8.77 -9.46 -27.22
N GLY A 18 10.07 -9.72 -27.34
CA GLY A 18 10.78 -9.94 -28.59
C GLY A 18 11.20 -8.64 -29.28
N LYS A 19 12.14 -8.76 -30.23
CA LYS A 19 12.67 -7.65 -31.05
C LYS A 19 13.23 -6.47 -30.21
N GLY A 20 13.84 -6.77 -29.05
CA GLY A 20 14.42 -5.75 -28.15
C GLY A 20 13.38 -4.93 -27.38
N LYS A 21 12.13 -5.35 -27.36
CA LYS A 21 11.06 -4.73 -26.56
C LYS A 21 10.86 -5.49 -25.26
N PHE A 22 10.61 -4.73 -24.21
CA PHE A 22 10.38 -5.27 -22.87
C PHE A 22 9.11 -4.65 -22.27
N ARG A 23 8.49 -5.42 -21.37
CA ARG A 23 7.43 -4.92 -20.47
C ARG A 23 7.91 -5.07 -19.05
N GLN A 24 7.79 -4.03 -18.26
CA GLN A 24 8.02 -4.05 -16.82
C GLN A 24 6.70 -3.79 -16.10
N GLU A 25 6.39 -4.65 -15.13
CA GLU A 25 5.25 -4.49 -14.22
C GLU A 25 5.81 -4.15 -12.84
N ILE A 26 5.62 -2.91 -12.41
CA ILE A 26 6.01 -2.41 -11.09
C ILE A 26 4.77 -2.42 -10.20
N CYS A 27 4.79 -3.24 -9.15
CA CYS A 27 3.74 -3.27 -8.13
C CYS A 27 4.05 -2.27 -7.02
N ILE A 28 3.04 -1.72 -6.38
CA ILE A 28 3.25 -0.78 -5.27
C ILE A 28 3.85 -1.45 -4.03
N GLY A 29 3.56 -2.73 -3.83
CA GLY A 29 4.10 -3.56 -2.75
C GLY A 29 5.15 -4.55 -3.24
N VAL A 30 5.68 -5.34 -2.31
CA VAL A 30 6.65 -6.41 -2.58
C VAL A 30 5.97 -7.58 -3.28
N VAL A 31 6.60 -8.15 -4.29
CA VAL A 31 6.11 -9.33 -5.04
C VAL A 31 7.13 -10.47 -5.08
N HIS A 32 8.37 -10.22 -4.68
CA HIS A 32 9.44 -11.21 -4.61
C HIS A 32 10.25 -11.05 -3.34
N TYR A 33 10.98 -12.11 -2.97
CA TYR A 33 11.87 -12.11 -1.81
C TYR A 33 13.21 -12.80 -2.11
N LYS A 34 14.17 -12.61 -1.22
CA LYS A 34 15.40 -13.38 -1.09
C LYS A 34 15.48 -14.03 0.29
N ASP A 35 16.16 -15.17 0.40
CA ASP A 35 16.47 -15.75 1.71
C ASP A 35 17.64 -15.02 2.38
N ASP A 36 18.60 -14.56 1.57
CA ASP A 36 19.74 -13.76 2.01
C ASP A 36 19.86 -12.49 1.17
N TYR A 37 19.46 -11.34 1.73
CA TYR A 37 19.59 -10.04 1.06
C TYR A 37 21.02 -9.51 0.98
N SER A 38 21.98 -10.11 1.72
CA SER A 38 23.40 -9.79 1.62
C SER A 38 24.07 -10.47 0.41
N ASP A 39 23.53 -11.61 -0.04
CA ASP A 39 23.97 -12.29 -1.26
C ASP A 39 23.43 -11.59 -2.50
N LYS A 40 24.31 -10.83 -3.18
CA LYS A 40 23.95 -10.14 -4.42
C LYS A 40 23.74 -11.07 -5.61
N THR A 41 24.16 -12.32 -5.52
CA THR A 41 24.01 -13.32 -6.58
C THR A 41 22.72 -14.11 -6.46
N GLU A 42 22.10 -14.12 -5.28
CA GLU A 42 20.81 -14.79 -5.09
C GLU A 42 19.72 -14.08 -5.91
N GLN A 43 18.98 -14.88 -6.67
CA GLN A 43 17.85 -14.39 -7.46
C GLN A 43 16.60 -14.19 -6.59
N PHE A 44 15.77 -13.22 -6.96
CA PHE A 44 14.47 -13.03 -6.35
C PHE A 44 13.52 -14.20 -6.64
N LYS A 45 12.83 -14.67 -5.61
CA LYS A 45 11.91 -15.81 -5.59
C LYS A 45 10.47 -15.33 -5.44
N ASP A 46 9.52 -16.15 -5.92
CA ASP A 46 8.10 -15.90 -5.68
C ASP A 46 7.75 -16.11 -4.20
N ILE A 47 6.90 -15.23 -3.70
CA ILE A 47 6.41 -15.29 -2.30
C ILE A 47 5.35 -16.39 -2.19
N ASP A 48 5.42 -17.17 -1.09
CA ASP A 48 4.44 -18.18 -0.71
C ASP A 48 4.10 -17.99 0.78
N LEU A 49 2.92 -17.44 1.05
CA LEU A 49 2.46 -17.12 2.41
C LEU A 49 1.74 -18.30 3.08
N THR A 50 1.88 -19.51 2.54
CA THR A 50 1.28 -20.71 3.12
C THR A 50 1.91 -21.03 4.48
N TRP A 51 1.06 -21.18 5.48
CA TRP A 51 1.47 -21.65 6.81
C TRP A 51 1.89 -23.12 6.79
N LYS A 52 3.08 -23.41 7.33
CA LYS A 52 3.58 -24.76 7.57
C LYS A 52 4.14 -24.84 8.98
N ASP A 53 3.66 -25.76 9.80
CA ASP A 53 4.12 -25.97 11.18
C ASP A 53 4.15 -24.67 12.01
N ASN A 54 3.09 -23.85 11.92
CA ASN A 54 2.97 -22.53 12.52
C ASN A 54 3.99 -21.50 12.02
N LYS A 55 4.56 -21.67 10.81
CA LYS A 55 5.54 -20.75 10.22
C LYS A 55 5.22 -20.40 8.78
N ILE A 56 5.66 -19.21 8.37
CA ILE A 56 5.82 -18.78 7.00
C ILE A 56 7.30 -18.42 6.80
N THR A 57 7.95 -19.01 5.79
CA THR A 57 9.39 -18.80 5.54
C THR A 57 9.70 -18.34 4.12
N LYS A 58 8.76 -18.49 3.17
CA LYS A 58 8.95 -18.10 1.78
C LYS A 58 8.39 -16.70 1.51
N ALA A 59 8.86 -15.73 2.29
CA ALA A 59 8.49 -14.32 2.23
C ALA A 59 9.72 -13.46 2.54
N PRO A 60 9.65 -12.13 2.39
CA PRO A 60 10.71 -11.21 2.83
C PRO A 60 11.02 -11.32 4.33
N TYR A 61 10.21 -12.04 5.06
CA TYR A 61 10.32 -12.29 6.49
C TYR A 61 10.13 -13.77 6.81
N THR A 62 10.47 -14.14 8.03
CA THR A 62 9.99 -15.36 8.68
C THR A 62 8.93 -14.97 9.69
N LEU A 63 7.77 -15.60 9.63
CA LEU A 63 6.68 -15.45 10.59
C LEU A 63 6.51 -16.75 11.37
N GLU A 64 6.50 -16.68 12.69
CA GLU A 64 6.27 -17.82 13.56
C GLU A 64 5.21 -17.50 14.60
N ARG A 65 4.31 -18.44 14.84
CA ARG A 65 3.30 -18.36 15.89
C ARG A 65 3.60 -19.32 17.03
N ILE A 66 3.65 -18.79 18.25
CA ILE A 66 3.81 -19.56 19.50
C ILE A 66 2.68 -19.16 20.44
N GLY A 67 1.63 -19.99 20.52
CA GLY A 67 0.42 -19.63 21.29
C GLY A 67 -0.26 -18.39 20.72
N ASN A 68 -0.39 -17.34 21.54
CA ASN A 68 -0.98 -16.04 21.18
C ASN A 68 0.05 -15.03 20.69
N LYS A 69 1.32 -15.42 20.65
CA LYS A 69 2.44 -14.59 20.27
C LYS A 69 2.82 -14.83 18.82
N ILE A 70 3.02 -13.75 18.08
CA ILE A 70 3.57 -13.74 16.74
C ILE A 70 4.99 -13.18 16.81
N ILE A 71 5.93 -13.88 16.16
CA ILE A 71 7.34 -13.50 16.04
C ILE A 71 7.60 -13.27 14.56
N VAL A 72 8.15 -12.11 14.22
CA VAL A 72 8.51 -11.72 12.86
C VAL A 72 10.00 -11.44 12.81
N PHE A 73 10.68 -12.03 11.85
CA PHE A 73 12.08 -11.72 11.53
C PHE A 73 12.16 -11.19 10.11
N ASP A 74 12.57 -9.94 9.94
CA ASP A 74 12.81 -9.30 8.64
C ASP A 74 14.16 -9.78 8.07
N LYS A 75 14.14 -10.50 6.97
CA LYS A 75 15.32 -11.06 6.32
C LYS A 75 16.23 -9.98 5.72
N LYS A 76 15.72 -8.80 5.39
CA LYS A 76 16.49 -7.71 4.77
C LYS A 76 17.23 -6.88 5.79
N THR A 77 16.58 -6.54 6.90
CA THR A 77 17.16 -5.70 7.95
C THR A 77 17.81 -6.51 9.09
N GLY A 78 17.45 -7.79 9.24
CA GLY A 78 17.82 -8.63 10.37
C GLY A 78 17.05 -8.29 11.66
N GLN A 79 16.09 -7.39 11.61
CA GLN A 79 15.29 -7.00 12.77
C GLN A 79 14.28 -8.07 13.14
N THR A 80 14.01 -8.19 14.44
CA THR A 80 12.97 -9.06 14.97
C THR A 80 11.96 -8.23 15.73
N GLY A 81 10.67 -8.54 15.55
CA GLY A 81 9.59 -7.95 16.31
C GLY A 81 8.62 -9.02 16.82
N THR A 82 7.95 -8.74 17.91
CA THR A 82 6.89 -9.61 18.43
C THR A 82 5.66 -8.80 18.77
N ILE A 83 4.50 -9.43 18.59
CA ILE A 83 3.22 -8.90 19.06
C ILE A 83 2.41 -10.02 19.71
N GLU A 84 1.79 -9.75 20.84
CA GLU A 84 0.98 -10.69 21.58
C GLU A 84 -0.23 -9.95 22.17
N LEU A 85 -1.44 -10.32 21.76
CA LEU A 85 -2.66 -9.77 22.36
C LEU A 85 -2.77 -10.24 23.82
N THR A 86 -2.92 -9.28 24.73
CA THR A 86 -3.20 -9.53 26.14
C THR A 86 -4.72 -9.48 26.40
N ASP A 87 -5.15 -9.84 27.58
CA ASP A 87 -6.56 -9.75 28.03
C ASP A 87 -7.57 -10.64 27.28
N ILE A 88 -7.11 -11.64 26.51
CA ILE A 88 -7.96 -12.64 25.84
C ILE A 88 -8.18 -13.92 26.68
N GLY A 89 -7.80 -13.91 27.94
CA GLY A 89 -7.90 -15.07 28.83
C GLY A 89 -7.06 -16.25 28.36
N ALA A 90 -7.54 -17.48 28.59
CA ALA A 90 -6.85 -18.71 28.19
C ALA A 90 -7.07 -19.11 26.73
N THR A 91 -7.74 -18.28 25.93
CA THR A 91 -8.04 -18.58 24.53
C THR A 91 -6.76 -18.55 23.69
N THR A 92 -6.49 -19.64 22.98
CA THR A 92 -5.34 -19.74 22.07
C THR A 92 -5.79 -19.49 20.65
N LEU A 93 -5.08 -18.63 19.91
CA LEU A 93 -5.33 -18.41 18.51
C LEU A 93 -5.20 -19.72 17.72
N SER A 94 -6.23 -20.10 16.97
CA SER A 94 -6.25 -21.32 16.16
C SER A 94 -6.02 -21.03 14.69
N ALA A 95 -5.39 -21.97 13.96
CA ALA A 95 -5.28 -21.89 12.51
C ALA A 95 -6.66 -22.16 11.89
N ALA A 96 -7.21 -21.20 11.15
CA ALA A 96 -8.54 -21.30 10.54
C ALA A 96 -8.52 -21.50 9.03
N SER A 97 -7.45 -21.05 8.35
CA SER A 97 -7.28 -21.19 6.89
C SER A 97 -5.81 -21.26 6.50
N PHE A 98 -5.53 -21.57 5.23
CA PHE A 98 -4.17 -21.58 4.70
C PHE A 98 -3.53 -20.18 4.65
N ASP A 99 -4.33 -19.10 4.67
CA ASP A 99 -3.88 -17.73 4.42
C ASP A 99 -3.88 -16.87 5.69
N SER A 100 -4.63 -17.26 6.74
CA SER A 100 -4.72 -16.51 8.00
C SER A 100 -4.89 -17.42 9.20
N VAL A 101 -4.58 -16.89 10.38
CA VAL A 101 -4.96 -17.50 11.68
C VAL A 101 -6.09 -16.66 12.24
N LYS A 102 -7.27 -17.26 12.37
CA LYS A 102 -8.46 -16.60 12.91
C LYS A 102 -8.95 -17.34 14.17
N THR A 103 -9.28 -16.58 15.20
CA THR A 103 -9.97 -17.08 16.38
C THR A 103 -11.19 -16.23 16.62
N ALA A 104 -12.37 -16.86 16.57
CA ALA A 104 -13.63 -16.21 16.88
C ALA A 104 -13.82 -16.12 18.40
N GLU A 105 -14.41 -15.01 18.82
CA GLU A 105 -14.77 -14.77 20.22
C GLU A 105 -13.64 -15.04 21.23
N VAL A 106 -12.46 -14.46 20.97
CA VAL A 106 -11.35 -14.47 21.94
C VAL A 106 -11.78 -13.90 23.29
N VAL A 107 -12.68 -12.93 23.25
CA VAL A 107 -13.60 -12.52 24.31
C VAL A 107 -14.96 -12.27 23.66
N LYS A 108 -16.02 -12.10 24.43
CA LYS A 108 -17.37 -11.88 23.89
C LYS A 108 -17.37 -10.73 22.87
N ASP A 109 -17.92 -10.99 21.68
CA ASP A 109 -18.08 -10.05 20.55
C ASP A 109 -16.75 -9.50 19.97
N VAL A 110 -15.62 -10.21 20.20
CA VAL A 110 -14.30 -9.86 19.63
C VAL A 110 -13.67 -11.07 18.97
N ASP A 111 -13.37 -10.93 17.67
CA ASP A 111 -12.55 -11.90 16.93
C ASP A 111 -11.14 -11.35 16.73
N VAL A 112 -10.15 -12.23 16.56
CA VAL A 112 -8.78 -11.89 16.18
C VAL A 112 -8.38 -12.67 14.94
N GLU A 113 -7.75 -11.99 13.99
CA GLU A 113 -7.23 -12.59 12.77
C GLU A 113 -5.80 -12.09 12.49
N ILE A 114 -4.88 -13.03 12.19
CA ILE A 114 -3.53 -12.70 11.77
C ILE A 114 -3.46 -12.88 10.26
N ILE A 115 -3.23 -11.79 9.54
CA ILE A 115 -3.25 -11.75 8.09
C ILE A 115 -1.84 -11.41 7.59
N PRO A 116 -1.06 -12.42 7.12
CA PRO A 116 0.22 -12.18 6.49
C PRO A 116 0.01 -11.57 5.09
N ALA A 117 0.83 -10.59 4.73
CA ALA A 117 0.93 -10.01 3.41
C ALA A 117 2.40 -10.00 2.98
N PRO A 118 2.73 -9.82 1.70
CA PRO A 118 4.10 -9.84 1.21
C PRO A 118 5.06 -8.88 1.93
N ASP A 119 4.58 -7.78 2.46
CA ASP A 119 5.33 -6.66 3.03
C ASP A 119 4.93 -6.33 4.48
N SER A 120 3.97 -7.03 5.03
CA SER A 120 3.44 -6.72 6.36
C SER A 120 2.70 -7.90 6.99
N ILE A 121 2.52 -7.82 8.29
CA ILE A 121 1.69 -8.76 9.05
C ILE A 121 0.67 -7.94 9.83
N ARG A 122 -0.62 -8.14 9.56
CA ARG A 122 -1.73 -7.48 10.25
C ARG A 122 -2.20 -8.35 11.40
N PHE A 123 -2.34 -7.74 12.56
CA PHE A 123 -2.96 -8.35 13.73
C PHE A 123 -4.35 -7.74 13.90
N GLN A 124 -5.30 -8.22 13.10
CA GLN A 124 -6.64 -7.63 13.03
C GLN A 124 -7.53 -8.07 14.17
N THR A 125 -8.07 -7.12 14.92
CA THR A 125 -9.08 -7.33 15.93
C THR A 125 -10.42 -6.81 15.43
N VAL A 126 -11.46 -7.65 15.42
CA VAL A 126 -12.81 -7.33 14.94
C VAL A 126 -13.75 -7.17 16.13
N ILE A 127 -14.14 -5.94 16.42
CA ILE A 127 -15.09 -5.59 17.49
C ILE A 127 -16.48 -5.56 16.89
N LYS A 128 -17.36 -6.51 17.30
CA LYS A 128 -18.68 -6.71 16.70
C LYS A 128 -19.76 -5.80 17.28
N ASP A 129 -19.60 -5.38 18.52
CA ASP A 129 -20.60 -4.63 19.28
C ASP A 129 -19.96 -3.48 20.05
N PRO A 130 -20.64 -2.30 20.17
CA PRO A 130 -20.10 -1.15 20.91
C PRO A 130 -19.91 -1.39 22.42
N THR A 131 -20.49 -2.42 22.98
CA THR A 131 -20.32 -2.79 24.39
C THR A 131 -19.20 -3.81 24.63
N ALA A 132 -18.56 -4.30 23.54
CA ALA A 132 -17.36 -5.12 23.60
C ALA A 132 -16.17 -4.31 24.15
N LEU A 133 -14.95 -4.78 24.02
CA LEU A 133 -13.77 -4.13 24.60
C LEU A 133 -13.67 -2.63 24.22
N ALA A 134 -13.53 -1.78 25.25
CA ALA A 134 -13.27 -0.35 25.07
C ALA A 134 -11.80 -0.06 24.73
N GLU A 135 -10.89 -0.97 25.03
CA GLU A 135 -9.45 -0.83 24.89
C GLU A 135 -8.81 -2.19 24.57
N LEU A 136 -7.89 -2.22 23.61
CA LEU A 136 -7.08 -3.38 23.26
C LEU A 136 -5.65 -3.18 23.75
N LYS A 137 -5.03 -4.23 24.29
CA LYS A 137 -3.64 -4.21 24.76
C LYS A 137 -2.82 -5.32 24.11
N TYR A 138 -1.63 -4.96 23.69
CA TYR A 138 -0.67 -5.89 23.09
C TYR A 138 0.69 -5.74 23.77
N ASN A 139 1.33 -6.85 24.11
CA ASN A 139 2.75 -6.85 24.41
C ASN A 139 3.53 -6.79 23.11
N VAL A 140 4.37 -5.80 22.96
CA VAL A 140 5.17 -5.56 21.75
C VAL A 140 6.64 -5.49 22.12
N THR A 141 7.50 -6.18 21.37
CA THR A 141 8.96 -6.09 21.53
C THR A 141 9.66 -6.04 20.18
N GLY A 142 10.91 -5.52 20.17
CA GLY A 142 11.77 -5.44 18.98
C GLY A 142 11.58 -4.16 18.20
N ASP A 143 12.23 -4.09 17.02
CA ASP A 143 12.42 -2.86 16.25
C ASP A 143 11.66 -2.83 14.92
N ILE A 144 10.77 -3.81 14.66
CA ILE A 144 9.93 -3.79 13.44
C ILE A 144 8.88 -2.69 13.60
N PRO A 145 8.78 -1.75 12.64
CA PRO A 145 7.82 -0.67 12.69
C PRO A 145 6.37 -1.18 12.75
N ILE A 146 5.57 -0.58 13.62
CA ILE A 146 4.14 -0.87 13.73
C ILE A 146 3.37 0.33 13.20
N LYS A 147 2.43 0.07 12.30
CA LYS A 147 1.43 1.03 11.84
C LYS A 147 0.09 0.70 12.49
N TYR A 148 -0.76 1.70 12.63
CA TYR A 148 -2.07 1.60 13.27
C TYR A 148 -3.15 2.04 12.32
N SER A 149 -4.21 1.25 12.18
CA SER A 149 -5.39 1.66 11.42
C SER A 149 -6.65 1.05 12.01
N ALA A 150 -7.78 1.69 11.74
CA ALA A 150 -9.08 1.10 12.01
C ALA A 150 -10.10 1.55 10.96
N VAL A 151 -11.03 0.65 10.64
CA VAL A 151 -12.15 0.94 9.75
C VAL A 151 -13.45 0.43 10.33
N ASP A 152 -14.54 1.12 10.05
CA ASP A 152 -15.88 0.67 10.40
C ASP A 152 -16.48 -0.28 9.34
N ALA A 153 -17.73 -0.72 9.54
CA ALA A 153 -18.41 -1.63 8.63
C ALA A 153 -18.61 -1.07 7.20
N ASP A 154 -18.62 0.24 7.03
CA ASP A 154 -18.70 0.90 5.72
C ASP A 154 -17.31 1.06 5.07
N GLY A 155 -16.22 0.70 5.79
CA GLY A 155 -14.84 0.90 5.37
C GLY A 155 -14.38 2.35 5.54
N ASP A 156 -15.06 3.14 6.36
CA ASP A 156 -14.61 4.48 6.72
C ASP A 156 -13.52 4.41 7.78
N ALA A 157 -12.46 5.21 7.62
CA ALA A 157 -11.37 5.30 8.58
C ALA A 157 -11.88 5.73 9.96
N VAL A 158 -11.53 4.96 10.98
CA VAL A 158 -11.88 5.22 12.39
C VAL A 158 -10.62 5.74 13.09
N PRO A 159 -10.61 6.98 13.58
CA PRO A 159 -9.49 7.50 14.37
C PRO A 159 -9.26 6.67 15.63
N LEU A 160 -7.98 6.38 15.90
CA LEU A 160 -7.55 5.66 17.09
C LEU A 160 -6.81 6.59 18.05
N ILE A 161 -7.00 6.34 19.34
CA ILE A 161 -6.12 6.80 20.39
C ILE A 161 -5.15 5.67 20.69
N THR A 162 -3.86 5.90 20.46
CA THR A 162 -2.82 4.89 20.65
C THR A 162 -1.77 5.36 21.64
N SER A 163 -1.28 4.46 22.47
CA SER A 163 -0.09 4.68 23.30
C SER A 163 0.80 3.46 23.30
N LEU A 164 2.12 3.66 23.34
CA LEU A 164 3.10 2.59 23.49
C LEU A 164 3.99 2.91 24.69
N GLU A 165 3.74 2.24 25.81
CA GLU A 165 4.47 2.46 27.05
C GLU A 165 5.04 1.15 27.59
N LYS A 166 6.37 1.11 27.81
CA LYS A 166 7.10 -0.03 28.38
C LYS A 166 6.81 -1.36 27.63
N GLY A 167 6.64 -1.30 26.31
CA GLY A 167 6.37 -2.48 25.48
C GLY A 167 4.89 -2.91 25.49
N VAL A 168 3.99 -2.13 26.06
CA VAL A 168 2.54 -2.34 25.97
C VAL A 168 1.96 -1.31 25.01
N LEU A 169 1.47 -1.78 23.87
CA LEU A 169 0.66 -1.00 22.95
C LEU A 169 -0.79 -1.04 23.45
N THR A 170 -1.40 0.13 23.57
CA THR A 170 -2.81 0.29 23.90
C THR A 170 -3.52 1.01 22.78
N GLU A 171 -4.67 0.51 22.33
CA GLU A 171 -5.49 1.10 21.28
C GLU A 171 -6.94 1.23 21.70
N SER A 172 -7.54 2.39 21.43
CA SER A 172 -8.97 2.64 21.62
C SER A 172 -9.54 3.51 20.50
N VAL A 173 -10.85 3.41 20.26
CA VAL A 173 -11.53 4.16 19.21
C VAL A 173 -11.79 5.60 19.66
N ASP A 174 -11.41 6.59 18.84
CA ASP A 174 -11.81 8.00 19.01
C ASP A 174 -13.15 8.27 18.30
N ALA A 175 -14.24 7.83 18.92
CA ALA A 175 -15.59 8.00 18.37
C ALA A 175 -15.99 9.47 18.15
N LYS A 176 -15.44 10.41 18.94
CA LYS A 176 -15.73 11.82 18.83
C LYS A 176 -15.12 12.41 17.55
N SER A 177 -13.85 12.12 17.29
CA SER A 177 -13.17 12.57 16.07
C SER A 177 -13.80 11.93 14.84
N PHE A 178 -14.20 10.65 14.90
CA PHE A 178 -14.89 9.97 13.81
C PHE A 178 -16.19 10.67 13.41
N THR A 179 -17.08 10.92 14.38
CA THR A 179 -18.36 11.60 14.13
C THR A 179 -18.17 13.00 13.54
N SER A 180 -17.12 13.71 13.95
CA SER A 180 -16.78 15.02 13.41
C SER A 180 -16.28 14.96 11.97
N ALA A 181 -15.62 13.88 11.59
CA ALA A 181 -15.01 13.70 10.27
C ALA A 181 -16.02 13.24 9.19
N LYS A 182 -17.17 12.70 9.56
CA LYS A 182 -18.19 12.27 8.59
C LYS A 182 -19.06 13.43 8.12
N SER A 183 -19.30 13.48 6.80
CA SER A 183 -20.13 14.51 6.17
C SER A 183 -21.60 14.44 6.60
N ASP A 184 -22.10 13.25 6.87
CA ASP A 184 -23.46 12.96 7.34
C ASP A 184 -23.57 12.93 8.87
N LYS A 185 -22.42 13.07 9.59
CA LYS A 185 -22.31 12.98 11.05
C LYS A 185 -22.93 11.71 11.64
N THR A 186 -22.91 10.63 10.88
CA THR A 186 -23.41 9.33 11.36
C THR A 186 -22.47 8.74 12.40
N ALA A 187 -23.02 7.91 13.29
CA ALA A 187 -22.24 7.15 14.26
C ALA A 187 -21.39 6.07 13.58
N ILE A 188 -20.36 5.62 14.29
CA ILE A 188 -19.55 4.46 13.87
C ILE A 188 -20.45 3.24 13.66
N LYS A 189 -20.23 2.52 12.57
CA LYS A 189 -20.94 1.28 12.27
C LYS A 189 -20.09 0.06 12.61
N TYR A 190 -20.66 -0.84 13.35
CA TYR A 190 -20.01 -2.11 13.72
C TYR A 190 -20.23 -3.21 12.66
N PRO A 191 -19.29 -4.14 12.47
CA PRO A 191 -18.06 -4.31 13.24
C PRO A 191 -17.00 -3.23 12.90
N ILE A 192 -16.16 -2.91 13.90
CA ILE A 192 -14.93 -2.14 13.70
C ILE A 192 -13.78 -3.15 13.59
N LYS A 193 -12.88 -2.90 12.64
CA LYS A 193 -11.61 -3.64 12.49
C LYS A 193 -10.47 -2.74 12.90
N ILE A 194 -9.71 -3.14 13.91
CA ILE A 194 -8.53 -2.43 14.40
C ILE A 194 -7.31 -3.28 14.05
N ASP A 195 -6.32 -2.67 13.40
CA ASP A 195 -5.18 -3.37 12.83
C ASP A 195 -3.84 -2.75 13.26
N PRO A 196 -3.21 -3.17 14.35
CA PRO A 196 -1.77 -3.01 14.48
C PRO A 196 -1.07 -3.88 13.42
N THR A 197 -0.27 -3.24 12.58
CA THR A 197 0.40 -3.88 11.43
C THR A 197 1.91 -3.77 11.58
N LEU A 198 2.61 -4.91 11.71
CA LEU A 198 4.07 -4.95 11.61
C LEU A 198 4.46 -4.81 10.14
N THR A 199 5.18 -3.72 9.81
CA THR A 199 5.63 -3.45 8.44
C THR A 199 7.06 -3.93 8.28
N VAL A 200 7.27 -4.90 7.39
CA VAL A 200 8.58 -5.52 7.18
C VAL A 200 9.34 -4.82 6.06
N GLN A 201 8.70 -4.53 4.95
CA GLN A 201 9.33 -3.86 3.80
C GLN A 201 8.30 -3.07 3.01
N GLY A 202 8.75 -2.03 2.30
CA GLY A 202 7.90 -1.27 1.39
C GLY A 202 8.70 -0.76 0.19
N SER A 203 8.17 -0.91 -1.01
CA SER A 203 8.82 -0.51 -2.26
C SER A 203 8.11 0.63 -2.98
N GLY A 204 6.95 1.03 -2.54
CA GLY A 204 6.17 2.16 -3.02
C GLY A 204 5.46 2.83 -1.86
N ALA A 205 4.78 3.92 -2.14
CA ALA A 205 4.02 4.67 -1.17
C ALA A 205 2.66 5.07 -1.74
N ASP A 206 1.60 4.88 -0.99
CA ASP A 206 0.31 5.47 -1.25
C ASP A 206 -0.33 5.99 0.04
N CYS A 207 -1.11 7.03 -0.10
CA CYS A 207 -1.84 7.62 1.00
C CYS A 207 -3.01 8.40 0.43
N HIS A 208 -4.15 8.40 1.10
CA HIS A 208 -5.13 9.44 0.82
C HIS A 208 -5.08 10.50 1.91
N VAL A 209 -5.16 11.75 1.49
CA VAL A 209 -5.16 12.92 2.38
C VAL A 209 -6.57 13.46 2.48
N TYR A 210 -7.06 13.68 3.71
CA TYR A 210 -8.46 13.95 3.98
C TYR A 210 -8.67 15.29 4.70
N GLN A 211 -9.50 16.17 4.11
CA GLN A 211 -9.73 17.52 4.62
C GLN A 211 -10.39 17.53 6.00
N ALA A 212 -11.28 16.59 6.30
CA ALA A 212 -11.96 16.51 7.59
C ALA A 212 -11.07 15.93 8.70
N LEU A 213 -9.96 15.27 8.34
CA LEU A 213 -8.94 14.77 9.27
C LEU A 213 -7.57 15.37 8.90
N PRO A 214 -7.38 16.69 9.03
CA PRO A 214 -6.30 17.41 8.38
C PRO A 214 -4.90 17.11 8.93
N THR A 215 -4.82 16.52 10.11
CA THR A 215 -3.57 16.15 10.79
C THR A 215 -3.39 14.63 10.93
N THR A 216 -4.36 13.83 10.49
CA THR A 216 -4.31 12.38 10.57
C THR A 216 -3.63 11.80 9.33
N ASN A 217 -2.65 10.93 9.52
CA ASN A 217 -2.07 10.13 8.44
C ASN A 217 -2.95 8.92 8.17
N LEU A 218 -3.29 8.67 6.92
CA LEU A 218 -4.18 7.58 6.47
C LEU A 218 -3.46 6.59 5.53
N SER A 219 -2.14 6.50 5.61
CA SER A 219 -1.32 5.60 4.79
C SER A 219 -1.43 4.12 5.17
N THR A 220 -2.10 3.82 6.27
CA THR A 220 -2.25 2.44 6.77
C THR A 220 -3.57 1.80 6.38
N GLU A 221 -4.43 2.57 5.73
CA GLU A 221 -5.74 2.08 5.29
C GLU A 221 -5.61 1.07 4.14
N THR A 222 -6.47 0.04 4.14
CA THR A 222 -6.52 -0.96 3.05
C THR A 222 -7.08 -0.44 1.75
N ALA A 223 -7.53 0.81 1.75
CA ALA A 223 -8.06 1.52 0.61
C ALA A 223 -7.51 2.94 0.54
N VAL A 224 -7.30 3.42 -0.67
CA VAL A 224 -7.20 4.85 -0.96
C VAL A 224 -8.51 5.36 -1.52
N ALA A 225 -8.84 6.62 -1.24
CA ALA A 225 -10.15 7.18 -1.54
C ALA A 225 -10.09 8.51 -2.30
N LEU A 226 -11.15 8.76 -3.09
CA LEU A 226 -11.41 10.05 -3.71
C LEU A 226 -12.79 10.55 -3.28
N TYR A 227 -12.86 11.82 -2.88
CA TYR A 227 -14.08 12.53 -2.56
C TYR A 227 -13.93 14.02 -2.85
N ASN A 228 -14.95 14.64 -3.40
CA ASN A 228 -14.96 16.07 -3.66
C ASN A 228 -16.24 16.70 -3.10
N TYR A 229 -16.19 17.11 -1.84
CA TYR A 229 -17.23 17.86 -1.17
C TYR A 229 -16.60 18.84 -0.18
N ALA A 230 -17.05 20.07 -0.14
CA ALA A 230 -16.47 21.13 0.68
C ALA A 230 -16.37 20.72 2.17
N GLY A 231 -15.17 20.80 2.74
CA GLY A 231 -14.87 20.34 4.11
C GLY A 231 -14.52 18.86 4.23
N TYR A 232 -14.74 18.04 3.17
CA TYR A 232 -14.56 16.58 3.18
C TYR A 232 -13.80 16.04 1.98
N VAL A 233 -12.98 16.89 1.33
CA VAL A 233 -12.21 16.48 0.13
C VAL A 233 -11.19 15.40 0.49
N GLN A 234 -11.16 14.31 -0.30
CA GLN A 234 -10.13 13.27 -0.23
C GLN A 234 -9.39 13.19 -1.57
N ARG A 235 -8.08 13.10 -1.51
CA ARG A 235 -7.18 12.94 -2.66
C ARG A 235 -6.18 11.84 -2.38
N THR A 236 -5.88 11.04 -3.39
CA THR A 236 -4.89 9.96 -3.29
C THR A 236 -3.58 10.41 -3.89
N ILE A 237 -2.47 10.18 -3.17
CA ILE A 237 -1.11 10.39 -3.63
C ILE A 237 -0.39 9.04 -3.71
N ILE A 238 0.40 8.85 -4.77
CA ILE A 238 1.09 7.58 -5.06
C ILE A 238 2.51 7.88 -5.51
N LYS A 239 3.47 7.10 -4.99
CA LYS A 239 4.87 7.14 -5.41
C LYS A 239 5.39 5.73 -5.65
N MET A 240 6.03 5.50 -6.81
CA MET A 240 6.60 4.21 -7.19
C MET A 240 8.00 4.40 -7.74
N SER A 241 8.94 3.58 -7.28
CA SER A 241 10.32 3.65 -7.76
C SER A 241 10.45 3.19 -9.21
N LEU A 242 11.18 3.95 -10.01
CA LEU A 242 11.58 3.59 -11.37
C LEU A 242 13.00 3.02 -11.43
N SER A 243 13.63 2.71 -10.30
CA SER A 243 15.03 2.22 -10.24
C SER A 243 15.27 0.92 -10.99
N SER A 244 14.23 0.13 -11.20
CA SER A 244 14.28 -1.12 -11.99
C SER A 244 14.14 -0.89 -13.50
N LEU A 245 13.78 0.33 -13.96
CA LEU A 245 13.73 0.68 -15.38
C LEU A 245 15.14 1.11 -15.84
N PRO A 246 15.73 0.47 -16.86
CA PRO A 246 17.06 0.83 -17.32
C PRO A 246 17.15 2.29 -17.76
N ALA A 247 18.19 3.00 -17.33
CA ALA A 247 18.39 4.39 -17.66
C ALA A 247 18.49 4.59 -19.18
N GLY A 248 17.87 5.66 -19.69
CA GLY A 248 17.86 5.98 -21.12
C GLY A 248 16.96 5.07 -21.97
N SER A 249 16.16 4.19 -21.36
CA SER A 249 15.15 3.41 -22.09
C SER A 249 14.17 4.33 -22.82
N SER A 250 13.79 3.96 -24.05
CA SER A 250 12.73 4.63 -24.80
C SER A 250 11.38 4.00 -24.42
N ILE A 251 10.52 4.76 -23.73
CA ILE A 251 9.21 4.31 -23.29
C ILE A 251 8.21 4.39 -24.44
N SER A 252 7.61 3.26 -24.82
CA SER A 252 6.56 3.22 -25.83
C SER A 252 5.17 3.40 -25.23
N SER A 253 4.92 2.87 -24.04
CA SER A 253 3.69 3.07 -23.26
C SER A 253 3.97 3.01 -21.76
N SER A 254 3.13 3.69 -20.97
CA SER A 254 3.13 3.55 -19.51
C SER A 254 1.71 3.71 -19.00
N THR A 255 1.25 2.73 -18.22
CA THR A 255 -0.13 2.65 -17.72
C THR A 255 -0.14 2.48 -16.21
N LEU A 256 -0.73 3.41 -15.47
CA LEU A 256 -1.08 3.26 -14.07
C LEU A 256 -2.44 2.59 -13.98
N SER A 257 -2.55 1.51 -13.21
CA SER A 257 -3.80 0.79 -13.01
C SER A 257 -4.17 0.72 -11.53
N LEU A 258 -5.42 1.08 -11.21
CA LEU A 258 -6.01 0.98 -9.87
C LEU A 258 -7.25 0.12 -9.92
N TYR A 259 -7.45 -0.75 -8.93
CA TYR A 259 -8.66 -1.56 -8.83
C TYR A 259 -9.74 -0.84 -8.01
N TYR A 260 -10.77 -0.37 -8.72
CA TYR A 260 -11.95 0.26 -8.17
C TYR A 260 -12.93 -0.81 -7.68
N TYR A 261 -13.28 -0.82 -6.39
CA TYR A 261 -14.06 -1.91 -5.80
C TYR A 261 -15.35 -1.49 -5.12
N VAL A 262 -15.54 -0.20 -4.80
CA VAL A 262 -16.74 0.29 -4.15
C VAL A 262 -16.91 1.80 -4.30
N TYR A 263 -18.14 2.26 -4.28
CA TYR A 263 -18.50 3.66 -4.06
C TYR A 263 -19.66 3.79 -3.07
N THR A 264 -19.77 4.98 -2.46
CA THR A 264 -20.88 5.37 -1.60
C THR A 264 -21.43 6.71 -2.13
N GLY A 265 -22.74 6.83 -2.28
CA GLY A 265 -23.38 8.03 -2.84
C GLY A 265 -23.79 7.86 -4.30
N THR A 266 -23.64 8.91 -5.11
CA THR A 266 -24.05 8.92 -6.53
C THR A 266 -23.17 8.00 -7.37
N ASN A 267 -23.76 7.24 -8.30
CA ASN A 267 -23.02 6.37 -9.21
C ASN A 267 -22.01 7.18 -10.07
N PRO A 268 -20.71 6.89 -10.00
CA PRO A 268 -19.68 7.64 -10.71
C PRO A 268 -19.48 7.24 -12.17
N ASN A 269 -20.19 6.23 -12.69
CA ASN A 269 -20.02 5.70 -14.05
C ASN A 269 -19.87 6.80 -15.10
N GLY A 270 -18.87 6.69 -15.95
CA GLY A 270 -18.59 7.63 -17.04
C GLY A 270 -18.01 8.98 -16.60
N LYS A 271 -17.81 9.22 -15.30
CA LYS A 271 -17.23 10.47 -14.77
C LYS A 271 -15.71 10.37 -14.68
N PRO A 272 -14.97 11.47 -14.88
CA PRO A 272 -13.52 11.44 -14.92
C PRO A 272 -12.88 11.40 -13.53
N ILE A 273 -11.75 10.66 -13.45
CA ILE A 273 -10.71 10.79 -12.46
C ILE A 273 -9.52 11.46 -13.15
N THR A 274 -8.94 12.47 -12.52
CA THR A 274 -7.76 13.15 -13.04
C THR A 274 -6.52 12.79 -12.23
N VAL A 275 -5.45 12.46 -12.95
CA VAL A 275 -4.10 12.20 -12.42
C VAL A 275 -3.21 13.39 -12.75
N TYR A 276 -2.53 13.93 -11.75
CA TYR A 276 -1.53 15.01 -11.88
C TYR A 276 -0.17 14.50 -11.42
N LYS A 277 0.91 14.88 -12.12
CA LYS A 277 2.26 14.69 -11.58
C LYS A 277 2.41 15.48 -10.28
N VAL A 278 2.96 14.86 -9.23
CA VAL A 278 3.36 15.53 -7.99
C VAL A 278 4.79 16.06 -8.14
N ARG A 279 5.01 17.34 -7.78
CA ARG A 279 6.34 18.00 -7.82
C ARG A 279 7.17 17.70 -6.57
N ARG A 280 6.51 17.43 -5.42
CA ARG A 280 7.15 17.08 -4.16
C ARG A 280 7.59 15.61 -4.20
N ALA A 281 8.85 15.36 -4.62
CA ALA A 281 9.38 14.00 -4.65
C ALA A 281 9.69 13.44 -3.25
N ASP A 282 9.84 14.34 -2.28
CA ASP A 282 10.28 14.07 -0.91
C ASP A 282 9.16 13.93 0.12
N TRP A 283 7.90 13.75 -0.32
CA TRP A 283 6.83 13.44 0.63
C TRP A 283 7.03 12.06 1.28
N VAL A 284 6.63 11.93 2.53
CA VAL A 284 6.82 10.73 3.34
C VAL A 284 5.47 10.10 3.64
N GLU A 285 5.31 8.83 3.28
CA GLU A 285 4.05 8.09 3.39
C GLU A 285 3.48 8.11 4.82
N ALA A 286 4.31 7.75 5.80
CA ALA A 286 3.90 7.67 7.21
C ALA A 286 3.64 9.04 7.88
N GLU A 287 3.91 10.14 7.19
CA GLU A 287 3.83 11.50 7.73
C GLU A 287 2.83 12.38 6.98
N ALA A 288 2.56 12.05 5.70
CA ALA A 288 1.70 12.85 4.85
C ALA A 288 0.27 12.91 5.39
N THR A 289 -0.26 14.12 5.49
CA THR A 289 -1.64 14.42 5.91
C THR A 289 -2.23 15.45 4.95
N TRP A 290 -3.44 15.90 5.20
CA TRP A 290 -4.01 17.01 4.44
C TRP A 290 -3.16 18.28 4.50
N ASN A 291 -2.56 18.58 5.67
CA ASN A 291 -1.80 19.81 5.89
C ASN A 291 -0.33 19.71 5.46
N ILE A 292 0.31 18.57 5.70
CA ILE A 292 1.76 18.41 5.53
C ILE A 292 2.09 17.28 4.56
N TYR A 293 3.19 17.39 3.83
CA TYR A 293 3.72 16.31 3.00
C TYR A 293 4.81 15.48 3.71
N LYS A 294 5.37 16.04 4.79
CA LYS A 294 6.24 15.39 5.76
C LYS A 294 6.32 16.23 7.03
N THR A 295 6.80 15.67 8.11
CA THR A 295 7.01 16.36 9.38
C THR A 295 7.78 17.67 9.20
N GLY A 296 7.23 18.76 9.74
CA GLY A 296 7.81 20.09 9.63
C GLY A 296 7.67 20.78 8.27
N SER A 297 6.93 20.20 7.31
CA SER A 297 6.83 20.72 5.93
C SER A 297 5.40 20.67 5.40
N ASN A 298 4.79 21.83 5.18
CA ASN A 298 3.43 21.95 4.66
C ASN A 298 3.39 21.80 3.14
N TRP A 299 2.25 21.29 2.62
CA TRP A 299 1.91 21.47 1.22
C TRP A 299 1.87 22.96 0.87
N GLY A 300 2.18 23.33 -0.35
CA GLY A 300 2.03 24.73 -0.81
C GLY A 300 0.58 25.21 -0.74
N THR A 301 -0.37 24.28 -0.93
CA THR A 301 -1.77 24.42 -0.55
C THR A 301 -2.23 23.06 0.01
N ALA A 302 -2.92 23.09 1.16
CA ALA A 302 -3.36 21.88 1.84
C ALA A 302 -4.07 20.90 0.88
N GLY A 303 -3.84 19.59 1.10
CA GLY A 303 -4.35 18.53 0.24
C GLY A 303 -3.57 18.36 -1.07
N CYS A 304 -2.29 18.71 -1.11
CA CYS A 304 -1.44 18.61 -2.30
C CYS A 304 -2.04 19.37 -3.51
N ALA A 305 -2.40 20.67 -3.32
CA ALA A 305 -3.24 21.38 -4.29
C ALA A 305 -2.55 22.56 -5.03
N ASN A 306 -1.41 23.03 -4.56
CA ASN A 306 -0.74 24.18 -5.20
C ASN A 306 -0.18 23.78 -6.57
N THR A 307 -0.62 24.50 -7.61
CA THR A 307 -0.23 24.23 -9.02
C THR A 307 1.21 24.61 -9.35
N SER A 308 1.86 25.39 -8.49
CA SER A 308 3.26 25.80 -8.68
C SER A 308 4.25 24.93 -7.92
N THR A 309 3.86 24.43 -6.73
CA THR A 309 4.79 23.71 -5.83
C THR A 309 4.43 22.27 -5.57
N ASP A 310 3.14 21.90 -5.62
CA ASP A 310 2.71 20.56 -5.25
C ASP A 310 2.43 19.67 -6.46
N ILE A 311 1.72 20.20 -7.48
CA ILE A 311 1.36 19.45 -8.69
C ILE A 311 1.78 20.17 -9.96
N ASP A 312 1.98 19.38 -11.02
CA ASP A 312 2.23 19.89 -12.37
C ASP A 312 0.98 19.70 -13.23
N THR A 313 0.26 20.79 -13.52
CA THR A 313 -0.94 20.76 -14.34
C THR A 313 -0.66 20.59 -15.84
N SER A 314 0.60 20.76 -16.29
CA SER A 314 1.01 20.45 -17.67
C SER A 314 1.28 18.97 -17.89
N LYS A 315 1.43 18.20 -16.80
CA LYS A 315 1.65 16.75 -16.77
C LYS A 315 0.46 16.08 -16.11
N THR A 316 -0.60 15.92 -16.88
CA THR A 316 -1.90 15.39 -16.39
C THR A 316 -2.51 14.44 -17.40
N THR A 317 -3.34 13.52 -16.89
CA THR A 317 -4.16 12.62 -17.69
C THR A 317 -5.46 12.31 -16.94
N SER A 318 -6.42 11.70 -17.63
CA SER A 318 -7.67 11.28 -17.00
C SER A 318 -8.19 9.97 -17.59
N ALA A 319 -8.98 9.26 -16.77
CA ALA A 319 -9.78 8.12 -17.21
C ALA A 319 -11.15 8.17 -16.52
N ASN A 320 -12.15 7.54 -17.12
CA ASN A 320 -13.50 7.53 -16.58
C ASN A 320 -13.73 6.29 -15.68
N TYR A 321 -14.59 6.43 -14.68
CA TYR A 321 -15.11 5.30 -13.94
C TYR A 321 -15.85 4.36 -14.89
N PRO A 322 -15.59 3.04 -14.82
CA PRO A 322 -16.31 2.03 -15.60
C PRO A 322 -17.71 1.82 -15.05
N ALA A 323 -18.58 1.17 -15.84
CA ALA A 323 -19.94 0.82 -15.43
C ALA A 323 -19.99 -0.22 -14.30
N SER A 324 -18.94 -1.01 -14.13
CA SER A 324 -18.78 -2.04 -13.09
C SER A 324 -17.44 -1.89 -12.39
N TYR A 325 -17.34 -2.42 -11.18
CA TYR A 325 -16.06 -2.49 -10.45
C TYR A 325 -14.99 -3.22 -11.26
N GLY A 326 -13.73 -2.83 -11.07
CA GLY A 326 -12.61 -3.40 -11.80
C GLY A 326 -11.46 -2.43 -12.00
N TRP A 327 -10.57 -2.77 -12.91
CA TRP A 327 -9.39 -1.97 -13.22
C TRP A 327 -9.74 -0.68 -13.96
N ILE A 328 -9.19 0.44 -13.48
CA ILE A 328 -9.16 1.71 -14.20
C ILE A 328 -7.70 1.95 -14.61
N ALA A 329 -7.49 2.18 -15.90
CA ALA A 329 -6.18 2.35 -16.51
C ALA A 329 -6.00 3.81 -16.97
N PHE A 330 -4.89 4.43 -16.58
CA PHE A 330 -4.50 5.79 -16.94
C PHE A 330 -3.27 5.74 -17.84
N ASP A 331 -3.30 6.38 -18.99
CA ASP A 331 -2.09 6.61 -19.78
C ASP A 331 -1.23 7.68 -19.09
N VAL A 332 -0.15 7.22 -18.48
CA VAL A 332 0.79 8.09 -17.72
C VAL A 332 2.16 8.19 -18.38
N LYS A 333 2.25 7.89 -19.71
CA LYS A 333 3.52 7.88 -20.43
C LYS A 333 4.31 9.17 -20.22
N GLY A 334 3.69 10.33 -20.45
CA GLY A 334 4.39 11.62 -20.33
C GLY A 334 4.86 11.95 -18.90
N ILE A 335 4.17 11.41 -17.86
CA ILE A 335 4.61 11.55 -16.47
C ILE A 335 5.79 10.62 -16.19
N THR A 336 5.76 9.39 -16.70
CA THR A 336 6.81 8.38 -16.52
C THR A 336 8.10 8.79 -17.23
N GLU A 337 8.01 9.28 -18.49
CA GLU A 337 9.16 9.81 -19.24
C GLU A 337 9.81 11.00 -18.52
N ASP A 338 9.01 11.90 -17.98
CA ASP A 338 9.51 13.03 -17.22
C ASP A 338 10.20 12.60 -15.91
N ALA A 339 9.64 11.64 -15.19
CA ALA A 339 10.26 11.08 -14.00
C ALA A 339 11.60 10.39 -14.32
N GLN A 340 11.63 9.54 -15.35
CA GLN A 340 12.84 8.85 -15.81
C GLN A 340 13.94 9.84 -16.22
N SER A 341 13.60 10.85 -17.03
CA SER A 341 14.59 11.82 -17.55
C SER A 341 15.20 12.69 -16.45
N ASN A 342 14.49 12.87 -15.35
CA ASN A 342 14.97 13.60 -14.17
C ASN A 342 15.52 12.69 -13.07
N SER A 343 15.62 11.39 -13.30
CA SER A 343 16.05 10.39 -12.30
C SER A 343 15.22 10.44 -11.00
N LEU A 344 13.92 10.62 -11.13
CA LEU A 344 12.95 10.70 -10.05
C LEU A 344 12.06 9.45 -10.04
N ASP A 345 11.42 9.19 -8.90
CA ASP A 345 10.34 8.23 -8.81
C ASP A 345 9.09 8.70 -9.58
N PHE A 346 8.31 7.76 -10.07
CA PHE A 346 6.95 8.04 -10.55
C PHE A 346 6.10 8.53 -9.37
N ASN A 347 5.51 9.72 -9.50
CA ASN A 347 4.87 10.39 -8.38
C ASN A 347 3.63 11.17 -8.84
N VAL A 348 2.45 10.77 -8.37
CA VAL A 348 1.17 11.31 -8.85
C VAL A 348 0.16 11.57 -7.73
N ARG A 349 -0.77 12.49 -8.00
CA ARG A 349 -1.97 12.73 -7.20
C ARG A 349 -3.21 12.48 -8.05
N LEU A 350 -4.17 11.74 -7.51
CA LEU A 350 -5.49 11.51 -8.08
C LEU A 350 -6.53 12.40 -7.40
N SER A 351 -7.48 12.88 -8.19
CA SER A 351 -8.67 13.60 -7.71
C SER A 351 -9.85 13.40 -8.64
N GLN A 352 -11.05 13.63 -8.14
CA GLN A 352 -12.29 13.65 -8.93
C GLN A 352 -13.01 14.99 -8.76
N GLU A 353 -13.72 15.40 -9.79
CA GLU A 353 -14.59 16.58 -9.76
C GLU A 353 -16.02 16.25 -9.29
N LEU A 354 -16.39 14.96 -9.36
CA LEU A 354 -17.71 14.48 -8.98
C LEU A 354 -17.95 14.68 -7.47
N THR A 355 -19.05 15.35 -7.13
CA THR A 355 -19.47 15.60 -5.75
C THR A 355 -20.45 14.52 -5.25
N ASN A 356 -20.57 14.41 -3.91
CA ASN A 356 -21.49 13.49 -3.22
C ASN A 356 -21.26 12.00 -3.53
N VAL A 357 -20.05 11.64 -3.84
CA VAL A 357 -19.65 10.25 -3.98
C VAL A 357 -18.23 10.04 -3.43
N VAL A 358 -18.07 9.06 -2.56
CA VAL A 358 -16.77 8.53 -2.15
C VAL A 358 -16.50 7.31 -3.00
N THR A 359 -15.33 7.23 -3.61
CA THR A 359 -14.88 6.06 -4.36
C THR A 359 -13.61 5.50 -3.75
N ARG A 360 -13.45 4.17 -3.73
CA ARG A 360 -12.31 3.51 -3.09
C ARG A 360 -11.64 2.53 -4.03
N PHE A 361 -10.31 2.46 -3.87
CA PHE A 361 -9.40 1.58 -4.61
C PHE A 361 -8.54 0.84 -3.60
N TYR A 362 -8.15 -0.40 -3.90
CA TYR A 362 -7.24 -1.12 -3.02
C TYR A 362 -5.89 -0.42 -2.94
N SER A 363 -5.42 -0.21 -1.71
CA SER A 363 -4.11 0.36 -1.38
C SER A 363 -3.01 -0.71 -1.37
N LYS A 364 -1.79 -0.28 -1.10
CA LYS A 364 -0.65 -1.16 -0.82
C LYS A 364 -0.92 -2.09 0.39
N GLU A 365 -1.67 -1.61 1.37
CA GLU A 365 -2.00 -2.33 2.60
C GLU A 365 -3.07 -3.41 2.42
N TYR A 366 -3.73 -3.48 1.25
CA TYR A 366 -4.73 -4.53 1.01
C TYR A 366 -4.07 -5.91 0.94
N ALA A 367 -4.40 -6.79 1.89
CA ALA A 367 -3.79 -8.10 2.05
C ALA A 367 -4.64 -9.27 1.50
N GLY A 368 -5.91 -9.03 1.11
CA GLY A 368 -6.83 -10.09 0.68
C GLY A 368 -6.41 -10.76 -0.65
N ASP A 369 -6.19 -9.96 -1.68
CA ASP A 369 -5.61 -10.40 -2.96
C ASP A 369 -4.64 -9.31 -3.45
N THR A 370 -3.37 -9.53 -3.22
CA THR A 370 -2.33 -8.53 -3.55
C THR A 370 -2.16 -8.29 -5.04
N SER A 371 -2.70 -9.16 -5.90
CA SER A 371 -2.72 -8.94 -7.35
C SER A 371 -3.64 -7.77 -7.75
N LEU A 372 -4.58 -7.38 -6.88
CA LEU A 372 -5.50 -6.24 -7.06
C LEU A 372 -4.92 -4.91 -6.58
N ARG A 373 -3.75 -4.91 -5.95
CA ARG A 373 -3.03 -3.68 -5.59
C ARG A 373 -2.69 -2.88 -6.83
N LEU A 374 -2.55 -1.58 -6.70
CA LEU A 374 -2.18 -0.71 -7.81
C LEU A 374 -0.81 -1.08 -8.41
N LYS A 375 -0.69 -0.87 -9.73
CA LYS A 375 0.52 -1.20 -10.48
C LYS A 375 0.77 -0.25 -11.64
N LEU A 376 2.05 -0.09 -11.97
CA LEU A 376 2.53 0.66 -13.12
C LEU A 376 3.13 -0.31 -14.14
N VAL A 377 2.60 -0.32 -15.35
CA VAL A 377 3.07 -1.17 -16.46
C VAL A 377 3.73 -0.31 -17.51
N ILE A 378 5.02 -0.56 -17.80
CA ILE A 378 5.83 0.22 -18.74
C ILE A 378 6.30 -0.69 -19.86
N GLU A 379 6.04 -0.34 -21.12
CA GLU A 379 6.67 -0.96 -22.27
C GLU A 379 7.77 -0.05 -22.80
N TYR A 380 8.95 -0.63 -23.06
CA TYR A 380 10.14 0.12 -23.44
C TYR A 380 11.08 -0.68 -24.32
N THR A 381 12.04 0.03 -24.94
CA THR A 381 13.25 -0.55 -25.53
C THR A 381 14.46 0.00 -24.77
N GLU A 382 15.44 -0.85 -24.49
CA GLU A 382 16.69 -0.40 -23.86
C GLU A 382 17.47 0.51 -24.81
N ALA A 383 18.24 1.46 -24.23
CA ALA A 383 19.12 2.32 -25.02
C ALA A 383 20.12 1.46 -25.82
N THR A 384 20.28 1.79 -27.09
CA THR A 384 21.33 1.16 -27.93
C THR A 384 22.70 1.57 -27.39
N GLY A 385 23.40 0.62 -26.75
CA GLY A 385 24.69 0.87 -26.07
C GLY A 385 24.77 0.30 -24.64
N SER A 386 23.63 -0.10 -24.04
CA SER A 386 23.59 -0.73 -22.72
C SER A 386 23.82 -2.25 -22.75
N LEU A 387 24.14 -2.83 -23.92
CA LEU A 387 24.50 -4.25 -23.97
C LEU A 387 25.79 -4.49 -23.18
N PRO A 388 25.82 -5.49 -22.30
CA PRO A 388 27.06 -5.88 -21.65
C PRO A 388 28.18 -6.13 -22.67
N PRO A 389 29.43 -5.80 -22.39
CA PRO A 389 30.55 -5.94 -23.35
C PRO A 389 30.65 -7.30 -24.01
N PHE A 390 30.21 -8.39 -23.34
CA PHE A 390 30.23 -9.74 -23.89
C PHE A 390 29.18 -9.97 -24.99
N MET A 391 28.04 -9.27 -25.01
CA MET A 391 27.04 -9.40 -26.06
C MET A 391 27.47 -8.70 -27.38
N HIS A 392 28.26 -7.63 -27.30
CA HIS A 392 28.90 -7.02 -28.46
C HIS A 392 29.86 -7.99 -29.17
N TYR A 393 30.49 -8.88 -28.41
CA TYR A 393 31.41 -9.87 -28.95
C TYR A 393 30.64 -10.95 -29.79
N TYR A 394 29.47 -11.40 -29.31
CA TYR A 394 28.65 -12.39 -30.04
C TYR A 394 28.02 -11.82 -31.31
N GLN A 395 27.58 -10.56 -31.32
CA GLN A 395 27.07 -9.94 -32.56
C GLN A 395 28.14 -9.75 -33.63
N LYS A 396 29.41 -9.63 -33.24
CA LYS A 396 30.53 -9.50 -34.18
C LYS A 396 31.00 -10.82 -34.79
N ILE A 397 30.67 -11.96 -34.14
CA ILE A 397 31.03 -13.30 -34.60
C ILE A 397 29.93 -13.92 -35.49
N MET A 398 28.69 -13.40 -35.40
CA MET A 398 27.55 -13.92 -36.18
C MET A 398 27.24 -13.07 -37.44
N ARG A 399 28.12 -12.15 -37.80
CA ARG A 399 28.20 -11.46 -39.10
C ARG A 399 29.40 -11.98 -39.86
#